data_de716b9a7e64eeddeb8a1e3280ed80bf
#
_entry.id   de716b9a7e64eeddeb8a1e3280ed80bf
#
_cell.length_a   1.000
_cell.length_b   1.000
_cell.length_c   1.000
_cell.angle_alpha   90.00
_cell.angle_beta   90.00
_cell.angle_gamma   90.00
#
_symmetry.space_group_name_H-M   'P 1'
#
loop_
_entity.id
_entity.type
_entity.pdbx_description
1 polymer ?
#
loop_
_entity_poly.entity_id
_entity_poly.type
_entity_poly.pdbx_seq_one_letter_code
_entity_poly.pdbx_strand_id
1 'polypeptide(L)'
;MAMRAGTEQKLLDAAEDLFFTHGIAATSVDAVLERAGVSSATLYRGYPSKEALVAATLERRRLDWEATWTAAVERQTGDRARLLAVFDALDDYRTRSAASRWCAFLGTASEYADAPSEIRVVLDAESSGLRTRLTELAVPLVGDRAGTLGEQLTLVVSGALAMRLRDADADTRVARAVASSLFDGHGIE
;
A
#
# COMPACT_ATOMS: atom_id res chain seq x y z
N MET A 1 7.94 -17.75 23.63
CA MET A 1 6.83 -18.54 23.05
C MET A 1 6.10 -17.62 22.08
N ALA A 2 6.03 -17.93 20.81
CA ALA A 2 5.41 -17.09 19.78
C ALA A 2 3.90 -16.92 20.04
N MET A 3 3.33 -15.80 19.59
CA MET A 3 1.88 -15.56 19.62
C MET A 3 1.18 -16.60 18.75
N ARG A 4 -0.04 -17.05 19.14
CA ARG A 4 -0.82 -17.95 18.29
C ARG A 4 -1.32 -17.19 17.07
N ALA A 5 -1.24 -17.79 15.88
CA ALA A 5 -1.61 -17.16 14.60
C ALA A 5 -3.02 -16.51 14.63
N GLY A 6 -4.02 -17.17 15.18
CA GLY A 6 -5.37 -16.60 15.28
C GLY A 6 -5.48 -15.41 16.26
N THR A 7 -4.61 -15.31 17.26
CA THR A 7 -4.54 -14.15 18.16
C THR A 7 -3.83 -12.98 17.48
N GLU A 8 -2.77 -13.27 16.77
CA GLU A 8 -2.02 -12.30 15.97
C GLU A 8 -2.90 -11.68 14.91
N GLN A 9 -3.66 -12.50 14.17
CA GLN A 9 -4.59 -12.02 13.16
C GLN A 9 -5.62 -11.05 13.74
N LYS A 10 -6.29 -11.40 14.86
CA LYS A 10 -7.25 -10.52 15.55
C LYS A 10 -6.64 -9.18 15.94
N LEU A 11 -5.39 -9.22 16.44
CA LEU A 11 -4.68 -8.02 16.86
C LEU A 11 -4.34 -7.12 15.67
N LEU A 12 -3.83 -7.69 14.58
CA LEU A 12 -3.52 -6.95 13.36
C LEU A 12 -4.78 -6.43 12.67
N ASP A 13 -5.89 -7.18 12.68
CA ASP A 13 -7.18 -6.73 12.13
C ASP A 13 -7.71 -5.51 12.90
N ALA A 14 -7.67 -5.57 14.23
CA ALA A 14 -8.09 -4.46 15.08
C ALA A 14 -7.18 -3.23 14.92
N ALA A 15 -5.86 -3.45 14.81
CA ALA A 15 -4.88 -2.39 14.59
C ALA A 15 -5.08 -1.72 13.22
N GLU A 16 -5.28 -2.50 12.17
CA GLU A 16 -5.55 -2.00 10.82
C GLU A 16 -6.81 -1.14 10.76
N ASP A 17 -7.92 -1.65 11.33
CA ASP A 17 -9.19 -0.94 11.40
C ASP A 17 -9.04 0.41 12.10
N LEU A 18 -8.41 0.43 13.27
CA LEU A 18 -8.30 1.64 14.07
C LEU A 18 -7.25 2.62 13.57
N PHE A 19 -6.05 2.16 13.24
CA PHE A 19 -4.96 3.05 12.80
C PHE A 19 -5.28 3.74 11.48
N PHE A 20 -5.85 3.02 10.52
CA PHE A 20 -6.08 3.57 9.18
C PHE A 20 -7.47 4.17 8.98
N THR A 21 -8.32 4.16 10.01
CA THR A 21 -9.60 4.86 10.02
C THR A 21 -9.57 6.12 10.88
N HIS A 22 -8.92 6.04 12.06
CA HIS A 22 -8.90 7.14 13.04
C HIS A 22 -7.56 7.87 13.09
N GLY A 23 -6.52 7.32 12.48
CA GLY A 23 -5.15 7.79 12.54
C GLY A 23 -4.34 7.09 13.64
N ILE A 24 -3.04 6.96 13.39
CA ILE A 24 -2.12 6.25 14.28
C ILE A 24 -1.94 7.04 15.59
N ALA A 25 -1.74 8.35 15.48
CA ALA A 25 -1.53 9.21 16.65
C ALA A 25 -2.74 9.20 17.59
N ALA A 26 -3.95 9.25 17.03
CA ALA A 26 -5.20 9.30 17.79
C ALA A 26 -5.62 7.95 18.41
N THR A 27 -5.06 6.84 17.93
CA THR A 27 -5.42 5.49 18.38
C THR A 27 -4.50 5.05 19.52
N SER A 28 -5.07 4.75 20.69
CA SER A 28 -4.32 4.18 21.81
C SER A 28 -4.11 2.67 21.65
N VAL A 29 -3.07 2.15 22.28
CA VAL A 29 -2.84 0.68 22.36
C VAL A 29 -4.01 -0.01 23.07
N ASP A 30 -4.57 0.61 24.10
CA ASP A 30 -5.69 0.05 24.86
C ASP A 30 -6.94 -0.10 23.99
N ALA A 31 -7.23 0.84 23.09
CA ALA A 31 -8.33 0.72 22.14
C ALA A 31 -8.14 -0.48 21.19
N VAL A 32 -6.90 -0.72 20.73
CA VAL A 32 -6.59 -1.89 19.92
C VAL A 32 -6.76 -3.19 20.69
N LEU A 33 -6.31 -3.23 21.95
CA LEU A 33 -6.46 -4.40 22.82
C LEU A 33 -7.93 -4.73 23.08
N GLU A 34 -8.73 -3.71 23.39
CA GLU A 34 -10.17 -3.86 23.59
C GLU A 34 -10.86 -4.39 22.33
N ARG A 35 -10.58 -3.80 21.17
CA ARG A 35 -11.13 -4.21 19.87
C ARG A 35 -10.74 -5.64 19.50
N ALA A 36 -9.50 -6.04 19.76
CA ALA A 36 -8.99 -7.38 19.48
C ALA A 36 -9.44 -8.44 20.49
N GLY A 37 -9.87 -8.05 21.69
CA GLY A 37 -10.12 -8.96 22.81
C GLY A 37 -8.84 -9.66 23.29
N VAL A 38 -7.70 -8.95 23.31
CA VAL A 38 -6.37 -9.47 23.62
C VAL A 38 -5.79 -8.73 24.82
N SER A 39 -5.10 -9.45 25.72
CA SER A 39 -4.43 -8.82 26.86
C SER A 39 -3.16 -8.07 26.46
N SER A 40 -2.79 -7.01 27.20
CA SER A 40 -1.55 -6.26 27.02
C SER A 40 -0.31 -7.16 27.10
N ALA A 41 -0.28 -8.12 28.02
CA ALA A 41 0.82 -9.08 28.13
C ALA A 41 1.00 -9.93 26.84
N THR A 42 -0.10 -10.22 26.15
CA THR A 42 -0.05 -10.96 24.89
C THR A 42 0.46 -10.07 23.75
N LEU A 43 0.02 -8.81 23.67
CA LEU A 43 0.51 -7.85 22.69
C LEU A 43 2.01 -7.64 22.84
N TYR A 44 2.47 -7.23 24.03
CA TYR A 44 3.88 -6.89 24.26
C TYR A 44 4.85 -8.07 24.17
N ARG A 45 4.33 -9.30 24.15
CA ARG A 45 5.13 -10.48 23.81
C ARG A 45 5.46 -10.57 22.33
N GLY A 46 4.54 -10.11 21.46
CA GLY A 46 4.74 -10.13 19.99
C GLY A 46 5.27 -8.81 19.44
N TYR A 47 4.79 -7.70 20.00
CA TYR A 47 5.11 -6.34 19.55
C TYR A 47 5.54 -5.49 20.74
N PRO A 48 6.85 -5.16 20.83
CA PRO A 48 7.40 -4.48 22.01
C PRO A 48 6.93 -3.03 22.17
N SER A 49 6.38 -2.43 21.10
CA SER A 49 5.90 -1.05 21.09
C SER A 49 4.67 -0.90 20.18
N LYS A 50 4.00 0.26 20.26
CA LYS A 50 2.95 0.65 19.34
C LYS A 50 3.51 0.75 17.90
N GLU A 51 4.69 1.30 17.76
CA GLU A 51 5.38 1.48 16.48
C GLU A 51 5.69 0.13 15.83
N ALA A 52 6.11 -0.87 16.61
CA ALA A 52 6.30 -2.23 16.12
C ALA A 52 4.99 -2.87 15.65
N LEU A 53 3.87 -2.61 16.33
CA LEU A 53 2.55 -3.06 15.89
C LEU A 53 2.12 -2.34 14.60
N VAL A 54 2.36 -1.02 14.50
CA VAL A 54 2.08 -0.23 13.28
C VAL A 54 2.88 -0.79 12.11
N ALA A 55 4.19 -1.00 12.30
CA ALA A 55 5.05 -1.57 11.24
C ALA A 55 4.58 -2.95 10.77
N ALA A 56 4.19 -3.83 11.69
CA ALA A 56 3.66 -5.15 11.36
C ALA A 56 2.33 -5.07 10.59
N THR A 57 1.46 -4.12 10.96
CA THR A 57 0.19 -3.88 10.27
C THR A 57 0.42 -3.35 8.84
N LEU A 58 1.36 -2.42 8.66
CA LEU A 58 1.76 -1.91 7.35
C LEU A 58 2.40 -3.02 6.50
N GLU A 59 3.27 -3.84 7.07
CA GLU A 59 3.92 -4.94 6.34
C GLU A 59 2.90 -5.97 5.84
N ARG A 60 1.92 -6.37 6.67
CA ARG A 60 0.82 -7.22 6.23
C ARG A 60 0.09 -6.59 5.04
N ARG A 61 -0.21 -5.31 5.11
CA ARG A 61 -0.91 -4.58 4.06
C ARG A 61 -0.08 -4.48 2.77
N ARG A 62 1.24 -4.33 2.89
CA ARG A 62 2.17 -4.34 1.76
C ARG A 62 2.14 -5.69 1.03
N LEU A 63 2.17 -6.79 1.78
CA LEU A 63 2.08 -8.14 1.21
C LEU A 63 0.74 -8.40 0.52
N ASP A 64 -0.38 -7.96 1.11
CA ASP A 64 -1.71 -8.08 0.51
C ASP A 64 -1.84 -7.24 -0.77
N TRP A 65 -1.24 -6.05 -0.78
CA TRP A 65 -1.15 -5.21 -1.97
C TRP A 65 -0.34 -5.89 -3.08
N GLU A 66 0.85 -6.41 -2.77
CA GLU A 66 1.70 -7.11 -3.73
C GLU A 66 0.99 -8.32 -4.35
N ALA A 67 0.29 -9.10 -3.54
CA ALA A 67 -0.49 -10.24 -4.02
C ALA A 67 -1.63 -9.79 -4.95
N THR A 68 -2.34 -8.71 -4.60
CA THR A 68 -3.42 -8.16 -5.42
C THR A 68 -2.89 -7.66 -6.76
N TRP A 69 -1.78 -6.93 -6.76
CA TRP A 69 -1.17 -6.43 -7.99
C TRP A 69 -0.62 -7.56 -8.86
N THR A 70 -0.01 -8.57 -8.25
CA THR A 70 0.45 -9.76 -8.97
C THR A 70 -0.71 -10.44 -9.70
N ALA A 71 -1.81 -10.68 -9.01
CA ALA A 71 -3.00 -11.27 -9.63
C ALA A 71 -3.58 -10.38 -10.74
N ALA A 72 -3.53 -9.05 -10.60
CA ALA A 72 -3.97 -8.13 -11.65
C ALA A 72 -3.09 -8.22 -12.90
N VAL A 73 -1.77 -8.28 -12.75
CA VAL A 73 -0.81 -8.43 -13.86
C VAL A 73 -0.98 -9.78 -14.57
N GLU A 74 -1.17 -10.87 -13.82
CA GLU A 74 -1.34 -12.21 -14.38
C GLU A 74 -2.62 -12.37 -15.22
N ARG A 75 -3.65 -11.58 -14.94
CA ARG A 75 -4.89 -11.55 -15.74
C ARG A 75 -4.72 -10.87 -17.11
N GLN A 76 -3.62 -10.16 -17.33
CA GLN A 76 -3.43 -9.36 -18.53
C GLN A 76 -2.63 -10.09 -19.60
N THR A 77 -3.00 -9.84 -20.86
CA THR A 77 -2.24 -10.26 -22.03
C THR A 77 -1.58 -9.05 -22.69
N GLY A 78 -0.27 -9.14 -22.92
CA GLY A 78 0.54 -8.07 -23.51
C GLY A 78 1.11 -7.09 -22.46
N ASP A 79 2.29 -6.56 -22.78
CA ASP A 79 3.12 -5.83 -21.82
C ASP A 79 2.50 -4.48 -21.43
N ARG A 80 1.86 -3.77 -22.37
CA ARG A 80 1.14 -2.52 -22.09
C ARG A 80 0.00 -2.72 -21.07
N ALA A 81 -0.79 -3.78 -21.26
CA ALA A 81 -1.88 -4.10 -20.35
C ALA A 81 -1.35 -4.50 -18.95
N ARG A 82 -0.25 -5.27 -18.90
CA ARG A 82 0.42 -5.64 -17.65
C ARG A 82 0.94 -4.42 -16.89
N LEU A 83 1.55 -3.46 -17.59
CA LEU A 83 2.03 -2.23 -16.96
C LEU A 83 0.88 -1.40 -16.39
N LEU A 84 -0.26 -1.30 -17.10
CA LEU A 84 -1.46 -0.59 -16.63
C LEU A 84 -2.28 -1.35 -15.58
N ALA A 85 -1.99 -2.62 -15.31
CA ALA A 85 -2.71 -3.44 -14.34
C ALA A 85 -2.59 -2.93 -12.89
N VAL A 86 -1.65 -2.02 -12.62
CA VAL A 86 -1.57 -1.32 -11.32
C VAL A 86 -2.88 -0.58 -10.99
N PHE A 87 -3.55 -0.01 -11.98
CA PHE A 87 -4.83 0.68 -11.79
C PHE A 87 -5.97 -0.30 -11.50
N ASP A 88 -6.00 -1.45 -12.17
CA ASP A 88 -6.94 -2.53 -11.89
C ASP A 88 -6.73 -3.07 -10.47
N ALA A 89 -5.46 -3.24 -10.06
CA ALA A 89 -5.11 -3.65 -8.70
C ALA A 89 -5.56 -2.63 -7.64
N LEU A 90 -5.43 -1.32 -7.92
CA LEU A 90 -5.90 -0.28 -7.00
C LEU A 90 -7.43 -0.32 -6.81
N ASP A 91 -8.16 -0.61 -7.86
CA ASP A 91 -9.63 -0.72 -7.78
C ASP A 91 -10.05 -2.03 -7.09
N ASP A 92 -9.40 -3.16 -7.40
CA ASP A 92 -9.61 -4.44 -6.73
C ASP A 92 -9.30 -4.35 -5.22
N TYR A 93 -8.18 -3.70 -4.86
CA TYR A 93 -7.76 -3.56 -3.48
C TYR A 93 -8.74 -2.70 -2.67
N ARG A 94 -9.27 -1.64 -3.27
CA ARG A 94 -10.29 -0.79 -2.65
C ARG A 94 -11.55 -1.55 -2.26
N THR A 95 -11.97 -2.52 -3.07
CA THR A 95 -13.18 -3.32 -2.79
C THR A 95 -12.99 -4.33 -1.68
N ARG A 96 -11.75 -4.76 -1.42
CA ARG A 96 -11.43 -5.77 -0.40
C ARG A 96 -11.17 -5.17 0.98
N SER A 97 -10.55 -4.01 1.03
CA SER A 97 -10.14 -3.35 2.27
C SER A 97 -11.12 -2.28 2.68
N ALA A 98 -12.17 -2.67 3.41
CA ALA A 98 -13.20 -1.74 3.91
C ALA A 98 -12.64 -0.72 4.93
N ALA A 99 -11.49 -1.00 5.54
CA ALA A 99 -10.94 -0.22 6.65
C ALA A 99 -10.14 1.02 6.24
N SER A 100 -9.86 1.24 4.95
CA SER A 100 -9.00 2.35 4.56
C SER A 100 -9.61 3.17 3.45
N ARG A 101 -10.04 4.38 3.79
CA ARG A 101 -10.49 5.39 2.83
C ARG A 101 -9.36 5.93 1.95
N TRP A 102 -8.09 5.70 2.34
CA TRP A 102 -6.90 6.22 1.69
C TRP A 102 -5.74 5.22 1.70
N CYS A 103 -4.62 5.57 1.07
CA CYS A 103 -3.39 4.80 1.17
C CYS A 103 -2.81 4.89 2.59
N ALA A 104 -2.76 3.77 3.30
CA ALA A 104 -2.22 3.68 4.65
C ALA A 104 -0.76 4.16 4.74
N PHE A 105 0.05 3.92 3.71
CA PHE A 105 1.45 4.34 3.65
C PHE A 105 1.58 5.87 3.54
N LEU A 106 0.80 6.52 2.66
CA LEU A 106 0.76 7.99 2.58
C LEU A 106 0.24 8.61 3.88
N GLY A 107 -0.80 8.03 4.48
CA GLY A 107 -1.31 8.47 5.79
C GLY A 107 -0.25 8.37 6.87
N THR A 108 0.41 7.22 6.98
CA THR A 108 1.49 7.00 7.95
C THR A 108 2.65 7.97 7.74
N ALA A 109 3.10 8.16 6.49
CA ALA A 109 4.18 9.09 6.19
C ALA A 109 3.81 10.54 6.54
N SER A 110 2.53 10.93 6.47
CA SER A 110 2.08 12.27 6.85
C SER A 110 1.99 12.47 8.37
N GLU A 111 1.74 11.39 9.14
CA GLU A 111 1.67 11.47 10.61
C GLU A 111 3.06 11.47 11.26
N TYR A 112 4.09 10.93 10.61
CA TYR A 112 5.44 10.84 11.13
C TYR A 112 6.40 11.70 10.29
N ALA A 113 6.73 12.88 10.80
CA ALA A 113 7.78 13.72 10.20
C ALA A 113 9.16 13.04 10.29
N ASP A 114 9.41 12.31 11.38
CA ASP A 114 10.57 11.44 11.58
C ASP A 114 10.09 10.08 12.08
N ALA A 115 9.88 9.16 11.15
CA ALA A 115 9.35 7.84 11.45
C ALA A 115 10.38 6.99 12.22
N PRO A 116 9.97 6.26 13.27
CA PRO A 116 10.78 5.22 13.88
C PRO A 116 11.33 4.24 12.85
N SER A 117 12.49 3.64 13.15
CA SER A 117 13.20 2.78 12.19
C SER A 117 12.33 1.64 11.65
N GLU A 118 11.51 1.02 12.49
CA GLU A 118 10.63 -0.08 12.12
C GLU A 118 9.59 0.34 11.08
N ILE A 119 9.00 1.53 11.25
CA ILE A 119 8.01 2.08 10.32
C ILE A 119 8.69 2.53 9.04
N ARG A 120 9.84 3.22 9.15
CA ARG A 120 10.61 3.71 8.00
C ARG A 120 10.97 2.59 7.05
N VAL A 121 11.47 1.46 7.55
CA VAL A 121 11.82 0.29 6.74
C VAL A 121 10.64 -0.17 5.86
N VAL A 122 9.43 -0.21 6.41
CA VAL A 122 8.24 -0.65 5.66
C VAL A 122 7.79 0.40 4.64
N LEU A 123 7.84 1.69 5.00
CA LEU A 123 7.52 2.79 4.06
C LEU A 123 8.50 2.83 2.88
N ASP A 124 9.80 2.66 3.15
CA ASP A 124 10.84 2.64 2.12
C ASP A 124 10.70 1.40 1.22
N ALA A 125 10.37 0.24 1.80
CA ALA A 125 10.14 -1.00 1.06
C ALA A 125 8.93 -0.88 0.12
N GLU A 126 7.84 -0.27 0.56
CA GLU A 126 6.65 -0.03 -0.27
C GLU A 126 6.98 0.92 -1.43
N SER A 127 7.58 2.08 -1.12
CA SER A 127 7.87 3.11 -2.12
C SER A 127 8.88 2.63 -3.16
N SER A 128 9.94 1.93 -2.73
CA SER A 128 10.93 1.34 -3.63
C SER A 128 10.33 0.17 -4.43
N GLY A 129 9.51 -0.66 -3.81
CA GLY A 129 8.83 -1.78 -4.46
C GLY A 129 7.90 -1.33 -5.58
N LEU A 130 7.09 -0.29 -5.34
CA LEU A 130 6.22 0.32 -6.37
C LEU A 130 7.04 0.77 -7.59
N ARG A 131 8.11 1.55 -7.35
CA ARG A 131 8.97 2.07 -8.42
C ARG A 131 9.67 0.95 -9.18
N THR A 132 10.28 0.02 -8.48
CA THR A 132 11.01 -1.10 -9.07
C THR A 132 10.11 -1.92 -9.98
N ARG A 133 8.94 -2.29 -9.49
CA ARG A 133 8.01 -3.12 -10.26
C ARG A 133 7.45 -2.41 -11.49
N LEU A 134 7.12 -1.12 -11.40
CA LEU A 134 6.70 -0.34 -12.57
C LEU A 134 7.82 -0.25 -13.60
N THR A 135 9.07 -0.06 -13.16
CA THR A 135 10.24 -0.07 -14.05
C THR A 135 10.41 -1.42 -14.73
N GLU A 136 10.37 -2.53 -13.99
CA GLU A 136 10.50 -3.87 -14.55
C GLU A 136 9.42 -4.18 -15.59
N LEU A 137 8.16 -3.83 -15.32
CA LEU A 137 7.05 -3.98 -16.25
C LEU A 137 7.16 -3.08 -17.49
N ALA A 138 7.89 -1.97 -17.38
CA ALA A 138 8.15 -1.07 -18.52
C ALA A 138 9.30 -1.53 -19.44
N VAL A 139 10.24 -2.36 -18.94
CA VAL A 139 11.40 -2.81 -19.74
C VAL A 139 11.02 -3.40 -21.11
N PRO A 140 10.05 -4.31 -21.24
CA PRO A 140 9.67 -4.87 -22.55
C PRO A 140 9.14 -3.83 -23.56
N LEU A 141 8.65 -2.69 -23.05
CA LEU A 141 8.01 -1.65 -23.85
C LEU A 141 9.00 -0.59 -24.34
N VAL A 142 9.94 -0.17 -23.46
CA VAL A 142 10.78 1.02 -23.70
C VAL A 142 12.28 0.79 -23.49
N GLY A 143 12.69 -0.42 -23.11
CA GLY A 143 14.12 -0.76 -22.90
C GLY A 143 14.79 0.17 -21.90
N ASP A 144 15.88 0.82 -22.30
CA ASP A 144 16.69 1.70 -21.45
C ASP A 144 15.92 2.91 -20.86
N ARG A 145 14.75 3.25 -21.42
CA ARG A 145 13.89 4.33 -20.88
C ARG A 145 12.95 3.87 -19.77
N ALA A 146 12.99 2.59 -19.39
CA ALA A 146 12.09 2.02 -18.38
C ALA A 146 12.17 2.72 -17.03
N GLY A 147 13.36 3.14 -16.60
CA GLY A 147 13.53 3.91 -15.36
C GLY A 147 12.74 5.22 -15.38
N THR A 148 12.83 5.99 -16.46
CA THR A 148 12.09 7.26 -16.60
C THR A 148 10.58 7.03 -16.61
N LEU A 149 10.10 6.04 -17.37
CA LEU A 149 8.68 5.71 -17.41
C LEU A 149 8.17 5.19 -16.07
N GLY A 150 8.96 4.36 -15.37
CA GLY A 150 8.65 3.87 -14.03
C GLY A 150 8.48 5.00 -13.00
N GLU A 151 9.36 6.00 -13.03
CA GLU A 151 9.25 7.20 -12.17
C GLU A 151 8.01 8.05 -12.49
N GLN A 152 7.73 8.26 -13.77
CA GLN A 152 6.52 8.99 -14.21
C GLN A 152 5.24 8.27 -13.75
N LEU A 153 5.18 6.94 -13.92
CA LEU A 153 4.04 6.14 -13.48
C LEU A 153 3.92 6.11 -11.95
N THR A 154 5.04 6.05 -11.22
CA THR A 154 5.04 6.16 -9.75
C THR A 154 4.40 7.47 -9.30
N LEU A 155 4.73 8.59 -9.97
CA LEU A 155 4.10 9.89 -9.68
C LEU A 155 2.59 9.87 -9.97
N VAL A 156 2.17 9.29 -11.09
CA VAL A 156 0.73 9.19 -11.46
C VAL A 156 -0.03 8.33 -10.46
N VAL A 157 0.51 7.18 -10.06
CA VAL A 157 -0.11 6.27 -9.06
C VAL A 157 -0.20 6.97 -7.70
N SER A 158 0.89 7.58 -7.24
CA SER A 158 0.92 8.33 -5.98
C SER A 158 -0.06 9.50 -5.99
N GLY A 159 -0.18 10.21 -7.10
CA GLY A 159 -1.17 11.27 -7.31
C GLY A 159 -2.60 10.75 -7.22
N ALA A 160 -2.91 9.63 -7.85
CA ALA A 160 -4.24 9.00 -7.76
C ALA A 160 -4.60 8.61 -6.32
N LEU A 161 -3.64 8.05 -5.57
CA LEU A 161 -3.82 7.70 -4.16
C LEU A 161 -4.02 8.95 -3.29
N ALA A 162 -3.25 10.02 -3.53
CA ALA A 162 -3.40 11.29 -2.82
C ALA A 162 -4.75 11.97 -3.11
N MET A 163 -5.27 11.87 -4.33
CA MET A 163 -6.60 12.42 -4.66
C MET A 163 -7.72 11.76 -3.86
N ARG A 164 -7.60 10.48 -3.50
CA ARG A 164 -8.57 9.78 -2.63
C ARG A 164 -8.65 10.34 -1.21
N LEU A 165 -7.61 11.02 -0.73
CA LEU A 165 -7.67 11.75 0.55
C LEU A 165 -8.67 12.90 0.53
N ARG A 166 -8.92 13.47 -0.66
CA ARG A 166 -9.78 14.64 -0.88
C ARG A 166 -11.18 14.24 -1.37
N ASP A 167 -11.25 13.15 -2.10
CA ASP A 167 -12.48 12.59 -2.67
C ASP A 167 -12.42 11.06 -2.58
N ALA A 168 -13.15 10.50 -1.63
CA ALA A 168 -13.16 9.07 -1.35
C ALA A 168 -13.74 8.24 -2.52
N ASP A 169 -14.52 8.88 -3.41
CA ASP A 169 -15.12 8.24 -4.58
C ASP A 169 -14.25 8.35 -5.84
N ALA A 170 -13.12 9.08 -5.76
CA ALA A 170 -12.19 9.20 -6.87
C ALA A 170 -11.73 7.80 -7.35
N ASP A 171 -11.98 7.53 -8.63
CA ASP A 171 -11.57 6.31 -9.31
C ASP A 171 -10.20 6.46 -10.00
N THR A 172 -9.71 5.37 -10.59
CA THR A 172 -8.42 5.36 -11.27
C THR A 172 -8.48 5.75 -12.73
N ARG A 173 -9.65 6.05 -13.30
CA ARG A 173 -9.81 6.28 -14.76
C ARG A 173 -8.96 7.43 -15.29
N VAL A 174 -8.93 8.56 -14.58
CA VAL A 174 -8.14 9.72 -15.00
C VAL A 174 -6.65 9.41 -14.92
N ALA A 175 -6.19 8.79 -13.83
CA ALA A 175 -4.80 8.40 -13.67
C ALA A 175 -4.35 7.40 -14.74
N ARG A 176 -5.21 6.42 -15.05
CA ARG A 176 -4.98 5.45 -16.13
C ARG A 176 -4.89 6.14 -17.50
N ALA A 177 -5.74 7.12 -17.78
CA ALA A 177 -5.69 7.89 -19.04
C ALA A 177 -4.39 8.70 -19.14
N VAL A 178 -3.97 9.36 -18.05
CA VAL A 178 -2.67 10.07 -18.00
C VAL A 178 -1.51 9.09 -18.21
N ALA A 179 -1.51 7.95 -17.52
CA ALA A 179 -0.50 6.91 -17.70
C ALA A 179 -0.44 6.40 -19.17
N SER A 180 -1.61 6.22 -19.80
CA SER A 180 -1.68 5.81 -21.19
C SER A 180 -1.08 6.84 -22.15
N SER A 181 -1.27 8.15 -21.90
CA SER A 181 -0.70 9.22 -22.72
C SER A 181 0.83 9.33 -22.63
N LEU A 182 1.43 8.83 -21.52
CA LEU A 182 2.89 8.76 -21.42
C LEU A 182 3.50 7.80 -22.45
N PHE A 183 2.74 6.80 -22.89
CA PHE A 183 3.21 5.84 -23.88
C PHE A 183 3.44 6.49 -25.24
N ASP A 184 2.59 7.44 -25.64
CA ASP A 184 2.73 8.17 -26.89
C ASP A 184 4.06 8.95 -26.92
N GLY A 185 4.42 9.58 -25.79
CA GLY A 185 5.71 10.26 -25.60
C GLY A 185 6.93 9.32 -25.65
N HIS A 186 6.71 8.02 -25.45
CA HIS A 186 7.74 6.98 -25.55
C HIS A 186 7.69 6.19 -26.86
N GLY A 187 6.75 6.50 -27.79
CA GLY A 187 6.61 5.83 -29.08
C GLY A 187 6.13 4.37 -28.96
N ILE A 188 5.28 4.07 -27.99
CA ILE A 188 4.67 2.74 -27.79
C ILE A 188 3.30 2.74 -28.47
N GLU A 189 3.16 1.93 -29.52
CA GLU A 189 1.88 1.66 -30.20
C GLU A 189 0.99 0.67 -29.42
#